data_c7cabba1e168bc057baf00650c15e5fc
#
_entry.id   c7cabba1e168bc057baf00650c15e5fc
#
_cell.length_a   1.000
_cell.length_b   1.000
_cell.length_c   1.000
_cell.angle_alpha   90.00
_cell.angle_beta   90.00
_cell.angle_gamma   90.00
#
_symmetry.space_group_name_H-M   'P 1'
#
loop_
_entity.id
_entity.type
_entity.pdbx_description
1 polymer ?
#
loop_
_entity_poly.entity_id
_entity_poly.type
_entity_poly.pdbx_seq_one_letter_code
_entity_poly.pdbx_strand_id
1 'polypeptide(L)'
;MNVFKRLSFSFLCALLLFGYAADWRIFAKETRTSLCPSPVSLEHISVYEQPDAAAKAYLVMEATTGRVLCGQNIHQRLPMASTTKIIGAMMVLEQPNLHDYFLVDPDAIQVEGSSMGLMEGDMVSLYALACGMLLPSGNDAANAAGVRLYGSIEGFVEAMNLRAQQLGLADTHYVAACGLDAPEHYSTAFALAKLTR
;
A
#
# COMPACT_ATOMS: atom_id res chain seq x y z
N MET A 1 -40.29 26.98 -38.99
CA MET A 1 -40.79 26.32 -37.76
C MET A 1 -39.60 25.56 -37.14
N ASN A 2 -38.73 26.19 -36.35
CA ASN A 2 -37.68 25.51 -35.56
C ASN A 2 -36.71 26.47 -34.80
N VAL A 3 -36.95 27.78 -34.83
CA VAL A 3 -36.09 28.74 -34.09
C VAL A 3 -36.61 28.93 -32.64
N PHE A 4 -37.90 28.85 -32.42
CA PHE A 4 -38.51 29.01 -31.09
C PHE A 4 -38.27 27.83 -30.11
N LYS A 5 -38.01 26.63 -30.62
CA LYS A 5 -37.74 25.47 -29.75
C LYS A 5 -36.30 25.43 -29.20
N ARG A 6 -35.35 26.11 -29.84
CA ARG A 6 -33.94 26.15 -29.36
C ARG A 6 -33.71 27.22 -28.29
N LEU A 7 -34.49 28.30 -28.30
CA LEU A 7 -34.35 29.33 -27.27
C LEU A 7 -34.96 28.94 -25.91
N SER A 8 -36.01 28.09 -25.93
CA SER A 8 -36.64 27.59 -24.70
C SER A 8 -35.75 26.64 -23.89
N PHE A 9 -34.95 25.82 -24.57
CA PHE A 9 -34.07 24.84 -23.88
C PHE A 9 -32.83 25.48 -23.26
N SER A 10 -32.25 26.48 -23.92
CA SER A 10 -31.10 27.22 -23.39
C SER A 10 -31.45 28.11 -22.20
N PHE A 11 -32.69 28.63 -22.14
CA PHE A 11 -33.13 29.44 -21.00
C PHE A 11 -33.48 28.59 -19.78
N LEU A 12 -33.97 27.38 -19.98
CA LEU A 12 -34.26 26.43 -18.90
C LEU A 12 -32.97 25.89 -18.25
N CYS A 13 -31.94 25.60 -19.06
CA CYS A 13 -30.62 25.19 -18.55
C CYS A 13 -29.91 26.30 -17.77
N ALA A 14 -30.07 27.58 -18.20
CA ALA A 14 -29.50 28.72 -17.47
C ALA A 14 -30.19 28.96 -16.12
N LEU A 15 -31.50 28.75 -16.04
CA LEU A 15 -32.25 28.86 -14.78
C LEU A 15 -31.92 27.75 -13.80
N LEU A 16 -31.66 26.52 -14.27
CA LEU A 16 -31.23 25.41 -13.40
C LEU A 16 -29.80 25.60 -12.89
N LEU A 17 -28.90 26.18 -13.70
CA LEU A 17 -27.53 26.47 -13.28
C LEU A 17 -27.44 27.64 -12.29
N PHE A 18 -28.32 28.64 -12.39
CA PHE A 18 -28.41 29.75 -11.45
C PHE A 18 -29.09 29.36 -10.14
N GLY A 19 -30.05 28.46 -10.15
CA GLY A 19 -30.69 27.92 -8.94
C GLY A 19 -29.70 27.08 -8.10
N TYR A 20 -28.87 26.27 -8.73
CA TYR A 20 -27.86 25.49 -8.04
C TYR A 20 -26.70 26.32 -7.46
N ALA A 21 -26.36 27.45 -8.08
CA ALA A 21 -25.34 28.35 -7.58
C ALA A 21 -25.76 29.16 -6.35
N ALA A 22 -27.04 29.37 -6.14
CA ALA A 22 -27.55 30.10 -4.97
C ALA A 22 -27.56 29.24 -3.70
N ASP A 23 -27.90 27.95 -3.83
CA ASP A 23 -27.94 27.03 -2.70
C ASP A 23 -26.54 26.66 -2.20
N TRP A 24 -25.53 26.63 -3.09
CA TRP A 24 -24.14 26.38 -2.69
C TRP A 24 -23.59 27.46 -1.74
N ARG A 25 -24.02 28.70 -1.88
CA ARG A 25 -23.56 29.81 -1.00
C ARG A 25 -24.15 29.75 0.40
N ILE A 26 -25.30 29.14 0.56
CA ILE A 26 -25.95 28.95 1.86
C ILE A 26 -25.28 27.80 2.61
N PHE A 27 -24.94 26.73 1.91
CA PHE A 27 -24.20 25.59 2.52
C PHE A 27 -22.77 25.93 2.91
N ALA A 28 -22.11 26.86 2.20
CA ALA A 28 -20.74 27.27 2.52
C ALA A 28 -20.64 28.23 3.72
N LYS A 29 -21.76 28.75 4.22
CA LYS A 29 -21.77 29.73 5.31
C LYS A 29 -22.03 29.13 6.68
N GLU A 30 -22.54 27.90 6.76
CA GLU A 30 -22.86 27.24 8.04
C GLU A 30 -21.82 26.23 8.53
N THR A 31 -20.79 25.91 7.75
CA THR A 31 -19.73 24.96 8.17
C THR A 31 -18.43 25.61 8.65
N ARG A 32 -18.47 26.90 9.02
CA ARG A 32 -17.38 27.55 9.74
C ARG A 32 -17.68 27.68 11.24
N THR A 33 -18.24 26.69 11.85
CA THR A 33 -18.02 26.47 13.26
C THR A 33 -16.67 25.77 13.40
N SER A 34 -15.72 26.47 13.95
CA SER A 34 -14.39 26.01 14.25
C SER A 34 -14.43 24.68 15.03
N LEU A 35 -14.29 23.57 14.33
CA LEU A 35 -13.83 22.31 14.90
C LEU A 35 -12.30 22.34 14.99
N CYS A 36 -11.72 23.44 15.46
CA CYS A 36 -10.47 23.35 16.18
C CYS A 36 -10.84 22.89 17.59
N PRO A 37 -10.54 21.67 17.99
CA PRO A 37 -10.58 21.34 19.40
C PRO A 37 -9.67 22.34 20.09
N SER A 38 -10.15 22.97 21.16
CA SER A 38 -9.32 23.80 22.05
C SER A 38 -8.00 23.07 22.28
N PRO A 39 -6.87 23.77 22.33
CA PRO A 39 -5.60 23.12 22.61
C PRO A 39 -5.80 22.30 23.88
N VAL A 40 -5.77 20.98 23.72
CA VAL A 40 -5.77 20.05 24.86
C VAL A 40 -4.55 20.46 25.67
N SER A 41 -4.80 20.95 26.87
CA SER A 41 -3.73 21.30 27.78
C SER A 41 -2.88 20.04 27.98
N LEU A 42 -1.58 20.15 27.68
CA LEU A 42 -0.62 19.03 27.76
C LEU A 42 -0.41 18.48 29.17
N GLU A 43 -1.19 18.95 30.15
CA GLU A 43 -1.07 18.59 31.55
C GLU A 43 -1.66 17.21 31.91
N HIS A 44 -2.30 16.52 30.98
CA HIS A 44 -2.83 15.15 31.19
C HIS A 44 -2.41 14.22 30.05
N ILE A 45 -1.15 14.25 29.62
CA ILE A 45 -0.57 13.08 28.99
C ILE A 45 -0.31 12.10 30.15
N SER A 46 -1.31 11.31 30.49
CA SER A 46 -1.10 10.08 31.26
C SER A 46 0.04 9.35 30.53
N VAL A 47 1.05 8.94 31.29
CA VAL A 47 2.09 8.02 30.81
C VAL A 47 1.30 6.84 30.24
N TYR A 48 1.17 6.76 28.92
CA TYR A 48 0.52 5.61 28.29
C TYR A 48 1.33 4.40 28.71
N GLU A 49 0.73 3.53 29.50
CA GLU A 49 1.32 2.22 29.78
C GLU A 49 1.65 1.59 28.44
N GLN A 50 2.88 1.10 28.30
CA GLN A 50 3.30 0.40 27.10
C GLN A 50 2.30 -0.75 26.87
N PRO A 51 1.80 -0.97 25.64
CA PRO A 51 0.91 -2.08 25.39
C PRO A 51 1.57 -3.39 25.83
N ASP A 52 0.86 -4.22 26.59
CA ASP A 52 1.31 -5.58 26.84
C ASP A 52 1.09 -6.43 25.60
N ALA A 53 2.11 -6.46 24.75
CA ALA A 53 2.08 -7.17 23.48
C ALA A 53 3.02 -8.38 23.53
N ALA A 54 2.47 -9.58 23.30
CA ALA A 54 3.22 -10.83 23.20
C ALA A 54 3.99 -10.90 21.86
N ALA A 55 4.82 -9.89 21.58
CA ALA A 55 5.62 -9.76 20.36
C ALA A 55 7.07 -9.49 20.72
N LYS A 56 8.03 -10.03 19.91
CA LYS A 56 9.47 -9.73 20.08
C LYS A 56 9.77 -8.26 19.81
N ALA A 57 9.08 -7.65 18.84
CA ALA A 57 9.16 -6.23 18.53
C ALA A 57 7.79 -5.73 18.08
N TYR A 58 7.45 -4.49 18.42
CA TYR A 58 6.27 -3.80 17.90
C TYR A 58 6.51 -2.30 17.82
N LEU A 59 5.71 -1.63 17.01
CA LEU A 59 5.75 -0.19 16.81
C LEU A 59 4.34 0.33 16.51
N VAL A 60 3.99 1.46 17.11
CA VAL A 60 2.86 2.30 16.70
C VAL A 60 3.41 3.64 16.21
N MET A 61 3.08 4.00 14.97
CA MET A 61 3.56 5.21 14.32
C MET A 61 2.36 6.02 13.82
N GLU A 62 2.41 7.32 13.98
CA GLU A 62 1.45 8.24 13.36
C GLU A 62 1.78 8.33 11.87
N ALA A 63 0.80 8.03 11.00
CA ALA A 63 1.03 7.83 9.58
C ALA A 63 1.43 9.11 8.83
N THR A 64 0.89 10.27 9.22
CA THR A 64 1.15 11.55 8.52
C THR A 64 2.56 12.08 8.78
N THR A 65 2.98 12.09 10.04
CA THR A 65 4.26 12.68 10.46
C THR A 65 5.40 11.68 10.56
N GLY A 66 5.09 10.37 10.69
CA GLY A 66 6.06 9.32 11.00
C GLY A 66 6.54 9.33 12.46
N ARG A 67 5.83 10.06 13.34
CA ARG A 67 6.18 10.09 14.76
C ARG A 67 5.88 8.75 15.42
N VAL A 68 6.89 8.17 16.07
CA VAL A 68 6.71 6.97 16.89
C VAL A 68 5.93 7.35 18.14
N LEU A 69 4.83 6.67 18.39
CA LEU A 69 3.97 6.86 19.55
C LEU A 69 4.35 5.92 20.68
N CYS A 70 4.57 4.65 20.38
CA CYS A 70 5.12 3.67 21.30
C CYS A 70 5.77 2.51 20.51
N GLY A 71 6.59 1.70 21.18
CA GLY A 71 7.20 0.54 20.57
C GLY A 71 8.21 -0.13 21.49
N GLN A 72 8.54 -1.38 21.14
CA GLN A 72 9.54 -2.20 21.81
C GLN A 72 10.44 -2.82 20.76
N ASN A 73 11.74 -2.81 20.99
CA ASN A 73 12.76 -3.42 20.11
C ASN A 73 12.64 -2.99 18.64
N ILE A 74 12.23 -1.74 18.39
CA ILE A 74 11.82 -1.27 17.06
C ILE A 74 12.92 -1.33 16.00
N HIS A 75 14.18 -1.37 16.38
CA HIS A 75 15.36 -1.50 15.51
C HIS A 75 15.99 -2.89 15.55
N GLN A 76 15.38 -3.86 16.23
CA GLN A 76 15.88 -5.24 16.25
C GLN A 76 15.61 -5.88 14.89
N ARG A 77 16.65 -6.43 14.25
CA ARG A 77 16.54 -7.25 13.05
C ARG A 77 15.87 -8.56 13.37
N LEU A 78 14.77 -8.85 12.72
CA LEU A 78 13.98 -10.05 12.89
C LEU A 78 13.57 -10.62 11.54
N PRO A 79 13.35 -11.94 11.42
CA PRO A 79 12.67 -12.52 10.28
C PRO A 79 11.32 -11.86 10.08
N MET A 80 10.98 -11.50 8.85
CA MET A 80 9.80 -10.69 8.54
C MET A 80 8.68 -11.50 7.86
N ALA A 81 8.94 -12.77 7.52
CA ALA A 81 7.99 -13.65 6.85
C ALA A 81 7.32 -12.94 5.65
N SER A 82 6.04 -13.16 5.45
CA SER A 82 5.29 -12.62 4.30
C SER A 82 5.11 -11.09 4.29
N THR A 83 5.52 -10.35 5.33
CA THR A 83 5.59 -8.88 5.23
C THR A 83 6.61 -8.42 4.18
N THR A 84 7.51 -9.31 3.75
CA THR A 84 8.38 -9.18 2.57
C THR A 84 7.59 -8.76 1.32
N LYS A 85 6.38 -9.28 1.12
CA LYS A 85 5.56 -9.02 -0.07
C LYS A 85 5.04 -7.58 -0.16
N ILE A 86 5.14 -6.80 0.90
CA ILE A 86 4.74 -5.39 0.90
C ILE A 86 5.58 -4.59 -0.10
N ILE A 87 6.91 -4.71 -0.04
CA ILE A 87 7.78 -4.01 -1.00
C ILE A 87 7.62 -4.56 -2.41
N GLY A 88 7.45 -5.88 -2.57
CA GLY A 88 7.20 -6.50 -3.85
C GLY A 88 5.91 -5.98 -4.50
N ALA A 89 4.81 -5.98 -3.76
CA ALA A 89 3.52 -5.47 -4.23
C ALA A 89 3.58 -3.96 -4.56
N MET A 90 4.27 -3.17 -3.73
CA MET A 90 4.49 -1.74 -4.02
C MET A 90 5.22 -1.55 -5.35
N MET A 91 6.32 -2.26 -5.60
CA MET A 91 7.09 -2.18 -6.85
C MET A 91 6.27 -2.63 -8.06
N VAL A 92 5.39 -3.63 -7.90
CA VAL A 92 4.45 -4.07 -8.92
C VAL A 92 3.40 -2.99 -9.21
N LEU A 93 2.82 -2.37 -8.18
CA LEU A 93 1.79 -1.35 -8.34
C LEU A 93 2.32 -0.03 -8.92
N GLU A 94 3.63 0.22 -8.90
CA GLU A 94 4.28 1.35 -9.55
C GLU A 94 4.42 1.18 -11.08
N GLN A 95 4.10 0.00 -11.64
CA GLN A 95 4.24 -0.26 -13.08
C GLN A 95 3.10 0.37 -13.90
N PRO A 96 3.38 0.88 -15.11
CA PRO A 96 2.36 1.54 -15.93
C PRO A 96 1.29 0.57 -16.50
N ASN A 97 1.64 -0.70 -16.70
CA ASN A 97 0.82 -1.70 -17.40
C ASN A 97 0.15 -2.68 -16.43
N LEU A 98 -0.44 -2.17 -15.36
CA LEU A 98 -0.99 -2.98 -14.25
C LEU A 98 -2.06 -3.98 -14.68
N HIS A 99 -2.86 -3.64 -15.69
CA HIS A 99 -4.02 -4.43 -16.10
C HIS A 99 -3.80 -5.23 -17.38
N ASP A 100 -2.60 -5.15 -17.99
CA ASP A 100 -2.26 -5.94 -19.16
C ASP A 100 -2.07 -7.40 -18.77
N TYR A 101 -2.74 -8.29 -19.50
CA TYR A 101 -2.67 -9.74 -19.26
C TYR A 101 -1.44 -10.34 -19.94
N PHE A 102 -0.80 -11.27 -19.26
CA PHE A 102 0.31 -12.04 -19.78
C PHE A 102 0.24 -13.49 -19.28
N LEU A 103 0.85 -14.40 -20.02
CA LEU A 103 0.95 -15.81 -19.63
C LEU A 103 1.92 -15.94 -18.46
N VAL A 104 1.50 -16.66 -17.43
CA VAL A 104 2.35 -16.91 -16.26
C VAL A 104 3.48 -17.88 -16.63
N ASP A 105 4.67 -17.63 -16.06
CA ASP A 105 5.80 -18.53 -16.21
C ASP A 105 5.58 -19.76 -15.31
N PRO A 106 5.57 -21.00 -15.88
CA PRO A 106 5.28 -22.21 -15.11
C PRO A 106 6.34 -22.53 -14.06
N ASP A 107 7.59 -22.13 -14.24
CA ASP A 107 8.66 -22.38 -13.27
C ASP A 107 8.54 -21.44 -12.08
N ALA A 108 8.03 -20.22 -12.27
CA ALA A 108 7.83 -19.24 -11.21
C ALA A 108 6.77 -19.63 -10.19
N ILE A 109 5.81 -20.47 -10.57
CA ILE A 109 4.66 -20.83 -9.72
C ILE A 109 4.86 -22.14 -8.93
N GLN A 110 6.00 -22.80 -9.09
CA GLN A 110 6.37 -23.97 -8.29
C GLN A 110 6.87 -23.51 -6.92
N VAL A 111 5.96 -23.36 -5.96
CA VAL A 111 6.26 -22.75 -4.65
C VAL A 111 5.77 -23.62 -3.50
N GLU A 112 6.43 -23.49 -2.35
CA GLU A 112 5.97 -23.98 -1.07
C GLU A 112 5.20 -22.89 -0.32
N GLY A 113 4.32 -23.29 0.61
CA GLY A 113 3.59 -22.39 1.50
C GLY A 113 2.34 -21.79 0.86
N SER A 114 2.06 -20.52 1.21
CA SER A 114 0.84 -19.84 0.74
C SER A 114 0.89 -19.56 -0.76
N SER A 115 -0.22 -19.78 -1.45
CA SER A 115 -0.37 -19.61 -2.90
C SER A 115 -1.70 -18.92 -3.21
N MET A 116 -1.76 -18.15 -4.28
CA MET A 116 -3.03 -17.72 -4.86
C MET A 116 -3.64 -18.77 -5.79
N GLY A 117 -2.91 -19.82 -6.10
CA GLY A 117 -3.36 -20.96 -6.87
C GLY A 117 -3.15 -20.82 -8.38
N LEU A 118 -2.06 -20.17 -8.80
CA LEU A 118 -1.68 -20.06 -10.21
C LEU A 118 -1.35 -21.43 -10.80
N MET A 119 -1.79 -21.66 -12.04
CA MET A 119 -1.54 -22.87 -12.82
C MET A 119 -0.87 -22.53 -14.14
N GLU A 120 -0.17 -23.52 -14.70
CA GLU A 120 0.36 -23.41 -16.07
C GLU A 120 -0.76 -23.09 -17.07
N GLY A 121 -0.52 -22.09 -17.91
CA GLY A 121 -1.50 -21.61 -18.90
C GLY A 121 -2.38 -20.45 -18.40
N ASP A 122 -2.29 -20.07 -17.13
CA ASP A 122 -3.05 -18.93 -16.62
C ASP A 122 -2.58 -17.62 -17.23
N MET A 123 -3.57 -16.79 -17.57
CA MET A 123 -3.35 -15.39 -17.98
C MET A 123 -3.66 -14.47 -16.80
N VAL A 124 -2.66 -13.72 -16.37
CA VAL A 124 -2.75 -12.84 -15.20
C VAL A 124 -2.31 -11.42 -15.53
N SER A 125 -2.70 -10.46 -14.70
CA SER A 125 -2.18 -9.09 -14.76
C SER A 125 -1.29 -8.80 -13.54
N LEU A 126 -0.45 -7.78 -13.65
CA LEU A 126 0.36 -7.32 -12.52
C LEU A 126 -0.51 -6.91 -11.32
N TYR A 127 -1.66 -6.31 -11.57
CA TYR A 127 -2.62 -5.97 -10.52
C TYR A 127 -3.16 -7.22 -9.80
N ALA A 128 -3.50 -8.28 -10.54
CA ALA A 128 -3.94 -9.54 -9.94
C ALA A 128 -2.83 -10.18 -9.10
N LEU A 129 -1.58 -10.11 -9.55
CA LEU A 129 -0.43 -10.60 -8.76
C LEU A 129 -0.19 -9.78 -7.49
N ALA A 130 -0.33 -8.44 -7.53
CA ALA A 130 -0.26 -7.61 -6.33
C ALA A 130 -1.36 -7.98 -5.33
N CYS A 131 -2.59 -8.18 -5.77
CA CYS A 131 -3.68 -8.70 -4.93
C CYS A 131 -3.36 -10.09 -4.41
N GLY A 132 -2.81 -10.98 -5.24
CA GLY A 132 -2.39 -12.34 -4.86
C GLY A 132 -1.30 -12.35 -3.80
N MET A 133 -0.36 -11.41 -3.84
CA MET A 133 0.64 -11.23 -2.79
C MET A 133 0.03 -10.77 -1.46
N LEU A 134 -0.90 -9.82 -1.50
CA LEU A 134 -1.37 -9.11 -0.29
C LEU A 134 -2.57 -9.79 0.39
N LEU A 135 -3.45 -10.49 -0.34
CA LEU A 135 -4.66 -11.10 0.23
C LEU A 135 -4.41 -12.52 0.70
N PRO A 136 -4.14 -13.52 -0.21
CA PRO A 136 -3.84 -14.88 0.22
C PRO A 136 -2.37 -15.08 0.58
N SER A 137 -1.54 -14.03 0.48
CA SER A 137 -0.09 -14.12 0.71
C SER A 137 0.63 -15.05 -0.26
N GLY A 138 0.21 -15.10 -1.54
CA GLY A 138 0.72 -16.02 -2.55
C GLY A 138 2.21 -15.87 -2.84
N ASN A 139 2.96 -16.97 -2.66
CA ASN A 139 4.38 -17.05 -3.01
C ASN A 139 4.53 -17.14 -4.53
N ASP A 140 3.63 -17.87 -5.19
CA ASP A 140 3.49 -17.97 -6.64
C ASP A 140 3.26 -16.58 -7.28
N ALA A 141 2.42 -15.75 -6.69
CA ALA A 141 2.19 -14.37 -7.15
C ALA A 141 3.45 -13.52 -7.06
N ALA A 142 4.22 -13.64 -5.99
CA ALA A 142 5.46 -12.88 -5.81
C ALA A 142 6.52 -13.29 -6.82
N ASN A 143 6.71 -14.58 -7.03
CA ASN A 143 7.67 -15.12 -7.98
C ASN A 143 7.28 -14.79 -9.43
N ALA A 144 6.00 -14.98 -9.79
CA ALA A 144 5.50 -14.66 -11.14
C ALA A 144 5.66 -13.17 -11.47
N ALA A 145 5.42 -12.28 -10.50
CA ALA A 145 5.67 -10.86 -10.66
C ALA A 145 7.16 -10.55 -10.86
N GLY A 146 8.02 -11.18 -10.08
CA GLY A 146 9.47 -11.03 -10.18
C GLY A 146 10.01 -11.45 -11.55
N VAL A 147 9.65 -12.65 -12.01
CA VAL A 147 10.05 -13.16 -13.34
C VAL A 147 9.50 -12.23 -14.44
N ARG A 148 8.24 -11.78 -14.34
CA ARG A 148 7.63 -10.89 -15.32
C ARG A 148 8.35 -9.56 -15.46
N LEU A 149 8.77 -8.95 -14.34
CA LEU A 149 9.30 -7.59 -14.33
C LEU A 149 10.82 -7.53 -14.43
N TYR A 150 11.51 -8.54 -13.93
CA TYR A 150 12.97 -8.53 -13.78
C TYR A 150 13.66 -9.73 -14.43
N GLY A 151 12.91 -10.59 -15.11
CA GLY A 151 13.43 -11.75 -15.84
C GLY A 151 13.80 -12.96 -14.99
N SER A 152 13.91 -12.78 -13.66
CA SER A 152 14.15 -13.86 -12.70
C SER A 152 13.74 -13.46 -11.28
N ILE A 153 13.62 -14.43 -10.38
CA ILE A 153 13.37 -14.21 -8.96
C ILE A 153 14.55 -13.47 -8.32
N GLU A 154 15.77 -13.83 -8.68
CA GLU A 154 17.00 -13.22 -8.19
C GLU A 154 17.06 -11.73 -8.58
N GLY A 155 16.79 -11.41 -9.86
CA GLY A 155 16.73 -10.03 -10.34
C GLY A 155 15.68 -9.19 -9.61
N PHE A 156 14.57 -9.81 -9.25
CA PHE A 156 13.55 -9.14 -8.43
C PHE A 156 14.05 -8.88 -7.00
N VAL A 157 14.70 -9.84 -6.38
CA VAL A 157 15.28 -9.69 -5.03
C VAL A 157 16.36 -8.61 -5.00
N GLU A 158 17.21 -8.55 -6.02
CA GLU A 158 18.19 -7.46 -6.17
C GLU A 158 17.50 -6.09 -6.27
N ALA A 159 16.45 -5.99 -7.07
CA ALA A 159 15.66 -4.76 -7.20
C ALA A 159 14.95 -4.38 -5.89
N MET A 160 14.42 -5.36 -5.12
CA MET A 160 13.84 -5.13 -3.79
C MET A 160 14.89 -4.55 -2.83
N ASN A 161 16.11 -5.08 -2.82
CA ASN A 161 17.20 -4.56 -1.99
C ASN A 161 17.61 -3.13 -2.40
N LEU A 162 17.72 -2.87 -3.70
CA LEU A 162 17.99 -1.53 -4.21
C LEU A 162 16.87 -0.55 -3.80
N ARG A 163 15.62 -0.98 -3.89
CA ARG A 163 14.47 -0.16 -3.48
C ARG A 163 14.47 0.11 -1.97
N ALA A 164 14.82 -0.87 -1.16
CA ALA A 164 14.98 -0.69 0.28
C ALA A 164 16.04 0.37 0.61
N GLN A 165 17.19 0.34 -0.09
CA GLN A 165 18.24 1.36 0.05
C GLN A 165 17.74 2.76 -0.34
N GLN A 166 17.02 2.89 -1.45
CA GLN A 166 16.43 4.16 -1.91
C GLN A 166 15.45 4.74 -0.89
N LEU A 167 14.70 3.87 -0.21
CA LEU A 167 13.77 4.23 0.86
C LEU A 167 14.48 4.49 2.20
N GLY A 168 15.81 4.28 2.27
CA GLY A 168 16.59 4.43 3.49
C GLY A 168 16.23 3.41 4.58
N LEU A 169 15.96 2.15 4.18
CA LEU A 169 15.67 1.02 5.07
C LEU A 169 16.97 0.26 5.36
N ALA A 170 17.91 0.90 6.07
CA ALA A 170 19.28 0.41 6.27
C ALA A 170 19.36 -0.97 6.99
N ASP A 171 18.35 -1.29 7.82
CA ASP A 171 18.26 -2.54 8.57
C ASP A 171 17.26 -3.52 7.94
N THR A 172 17.20 -3.54 6.60
CA THR A 172 16.34 -4.45 5.82
C THR A 172 17.16 -5.11 4.74
N HIS A 173 17.06 -6.43 4.62
CA HIS A 173 17.67 -7.19 3.55
C HIS A 173 16.78 -8.35 3.12
N TYR A 174 16.66 -8.53 1.81
CA TYR A 174 15.85 -9.54 1.16
C TYR A 174 16.74 -10.58 0.49
N VAL A 175 16.43 -11.85 0.65
CA VAL A 175 17.05 -12.97 -0.09
C VAL A 175 16.02 -13.83 -0.81
N ALA A 176 14.73 -13.55 -0.61
CA ALA A 176 13.62 -14.20 -1.29
C ALA A 176 12.50 -13.20 -1.55
N ALA A 177 11.73 -13.41 -2.62
CA ALA A 177 10.60 -12.56 -2.99
C ALA A 177 9.37 -12.78 -2.10
N CYS A 178 9.23 -13.95 -1.49
CA CYS A 178 8.05 -14.41 -0.77
C CYS A 178 8.17 -14.36 0.76
N GLY A 179 9.38 -14.24 1.32
CA GLY A 179 9.60 -14.14 2.76
C GLY A 179 9.77 -15.49 3.46
N LEU A 180 10.22 -16.52 2.76
CA LEU A 180 10.70 -17.75 3.40
C LEU A 180 11.94 -17.43 4.23
N ASP A 181 12.03 -18.06 5.41
CA ASP A 181 13.09 -17.79 6.37
C ASP A 181 14.46 -18.18 5.81
N ALA A 182 15.39 -17.22 5.91
CA ALA A 182 16.80 -17.40 5.59
C ALA A 182 17.65 -16.50 6.51
N PRO A 183 18.91 -16.87 6.83
CA PRO A 183 19.73 -16.15 7.80
C PRO A 183 19.87 -14.65 7.51
N GLU A 184 20.00 -14.29 6.22
CA GLU A 184 20.18 -12.90 5.78
C GLU A 184 18.85 -12.22 5.35
N HIS A 185 17.68 -12.82 5.66
CA HIS A 185 16.36 -12.28 5.33
C HIS A 185 15.74 -11.63 6.56
N TYR A 186 15.90 -10.33 6.72
CA TYR A 186 15.48 -9.61 7.92
C TYR A 186 14.99 -8.20 7.64
N SER A 187 14.20 -7.68 8.57
CA SER A 187 13.84 -6.25 8.69
C SER A 187 13.66 -5.87 10.15
N THR A 188 13.23 -4.64 10.40
CA THR A 188 12.89 -4.13 11.73
C THR A 188 11.46 -3.61 11.75
N ALA A 189 10.82 -3.54 12.93
CA ALA A 189 9.49 -2.96 13.06
C ALA A 189 9.47 -1.51 12.56
N PHE A 190 10.54 -0.75 12.80
CA PHE A 190 10.67 0.63 12.31
C PHE A 190 10.75 0.71 10.79
N ALA A 191 11.56 -0.16 10.16
CA ALA A 191 11.71 -0.19 8.70
C ALA A 191 10.40 -0.58 8.02
N LEU A 192 9.69 -1.61 8.54
CA LEU A 192 8.38 -2.02 8.00
C LEU A 192 7.32 -0.91 8.16
N ALA A 193 7.27 -0.22 9.28
CA ALA A 193 6.36 0.92 9.47
C ALA A 193 6.68 2.07 8.52
N LYS A 194 7.96 2.33 8.25
CA LYS A 194 8.39 3.34 7.28
C LYS A 194 8.03 2.95 5.85
N LEU A 195 8.15 1.66 5.50
CA LEU A 195 7.78 1.12 4.18
C LEU A 195 6.28 1.23 3.90
N THR A 196 5.44 1.03 4.93
CA THR A 196 3.97 0.99 4.79
C THR A 196 3.30 2.36 4.92
N ARG A 197 4.02 3.38 5.28
CA ARG A 197 3.56 4.76 5.38
C ARG A 197 3.59 5.47 4.03
#